data_a59b7c61595217c03458682fe8e7cce0
#
_entry.id   a59b7c61595217c03458682fe8e7cce0
#
_cell.length_a   1.000
_cell.length_b   1.000
_cell.length_c   1.000
_cell.angle_alpha   90.00
_cell.angle_beta   90.00
_cell.angle_gamma   90.00
#
_symmetry.space_group_name_H-M   'P 1'
#
loop_
_entity.id
_entity.type
_entity.pdbx_description
1 polymer ?
#
loop_
_entity_poly.entity_id
_entity_poly.type
_entity_poly.pdbx_seq_one_letter_code
_entity_poly.pdbx_strand_id
1 'polypeptide(L)'
;SASGNVGTAWGGDVHSTVQGLSAERAWRDPAEMIVISYSTNVPSGYDRVYSIRINELEYAIRDGNFNSLPITRVYDSSNNEPRYIVHARVGMNYQLYVRNYSRNTNYEIVATVDGLDVLNGKQGSLNNNGYIVNAGDSLAIKGFRKDKHTEAAFQFANVVDSYAAN
;
A
#
# COMPACT_ATOMS: atom_id res chain seq x y z
N SER A 1 4.74 -24.40 -8.79
CA SER A 1 5.84 -23.55 -9.18
C SER A 1 6.08 -22.48 -8.15
N ALA A 2 7.32 -22.15 -7.93
CA ALA A 2 7.73 -21.14 -6.96
C ALA A 2 7.40 -19.70 -7.43
N SER A 3 6.70 -19.54 -8.55
CA SER A 3 6.49 -18.27 -9.23
C SER A 3 5.61 -17.27 -8.45
N GLY A 4 4.89 -17.71 -7.41
CA GLY A 4 4.10 -16.83 -6.58
C GLY A 4 4.82 -16.31 -5.33
N ASN A 5 6.04 -16.79 -5.06
CA ASN A 5 6.74 -16.47 -3.82
C ASN A 5 7.58 -15.20 -3.97
N VAL A 6 6.96 -14.08 -3.77
CA VAL A 6 7.64 -12.78 -3.73
C VAL A 6 7.42 -12.11 -2.38
N GLY A 7 8.29 -11.22 -2.04
CA GLY A 7 8.20 -10.37 -0.87
C GLY A 7 8.64 -8.96 -1.21
N THR A 8 8.78 -8.13 -0.19
CA THR A 8 9.25 -6.76 -0.34
C THR A 8 10.60 -6.61 0.35
N ALA A 9 11.59 -6.16 -0.39
CA ALA A 9 12.92 -5.84 0.13
C ALA A 9 13.06 -4.35 0.35
N TRP A 10 14.13 -3.99 1.06
CA TRP A 10 14.57 -2.61 1.14
C TRP A 10 15.22 -2.23 -0.18
N GLY A 11 14.61 -1.26 -0.88
CA GLY A 11 15.25 -0.59 -2.02
C GLY A 11 16.22 0.49 -1.55
N GLY A 12 16.57 1.41 -2.43
CA GLY A 12 17.33 2.59 -2.05
C GLY A 12 16.53 3.52 -1.14
N ASP A 13 17.22 4.37 -0.40
CA ASP A 13 16.56 5.35 0.45
C ASP A 13 15.81 6.38 -0.39
N VAL A 14 14.62 6.75 0.06
CA VAL A 14 13.81 7.78 -0.56
C VAL A 14 13.58 8.88 0.46
N HIS A 15 13.88 10.12 0.07
CA HIS A 15 13.64 11.26 0.95
C HIS A 15 12.17 11.64 0.94
N SER A 16 11.58 11.71 2.13
CA SER A 16 10.24 12.23 2.33
C SER A 16 10.15 12.91 3.69
N THR A 17 9.19 13.79 3.87
CA THR A 17 9.01 14.51 5.12
C THR A 17 7.70 14.09 5.76
N VAL A 18 7.77 13.60 7.00
CA VAL A 18 6.58 13.39 7.81
C VAL A 18 6.23 14.72 8.46
N GLN A 19 5.09 15.27 8.08
CA GLN A 19 4.57 16.45 8.75
C GLN A 19 3.98 16.04 10.09
N GLY A 20 4.37 16.73 11.14
CA GLY A 20 3.79 16.55 12.46
C GLY A 20 2.38 17.11 12.46
N LEU A 21 1.41 16.28 12.12
CA LEU A 21 0.01 16.65 12.14
C LEU A 21 -0.59 16.18 13.45
N SER A 22 -1.07 17.13 14.25
CA SER A 22 -1.92 16.83 15.38
C SER A 22 -3.35 16.64 14.89
N ALA A 23 -3.64 15.47 14.36
CA ALA A 23 -5.01 15.13 14.03
C ALA A 23 -5.59 14.34 15.19
N GLU A 24 -6.65 14.83 15.79
CA GLU A 24 -7.43 14.03 16.72
C GLU A 24 -8.12 12.90 15.93
N ARG A 25 -8.01 11.68 16.43
CA ARG A 25 -8.78 10.57 15.89
C ARG A 25 -10.25 10.78 16.22
N ALA A 26 -11.04 11.11 15.20
CA ALA A 26 -12.48 11.16 15.33
C ALA A 26 -13.11 9.76 15.43
N TRP A 27 -12.40 8.73 14.94
CA TRP A 27 -12.92 7.36 14.83
C TRP A 27 -11.89 6.36 15.32
N ARG A 28 -12.35 5.40 16.12
CA ARG A 28 -11.53 4.27 16.57
C ARG A 28 -11.72 3.03 15.70
N ASP A 29 -12.86 2.96 15.01
CA ASP A 29 -13.16 1.87 14.08
C ASP A 29 -12.75 2.26 12.67
N PRO A 30 -12.14 1.35 11.89
CA PRO A 30 -11.80 1.66 10.52
C PRO A 30 -13.07 1.92 9.72
N ALA A 31 -13.11 3.06 9.01
CA ALA A 31 -14.19 3.34 8.08
C ALA A 31 -14.18 2.35 6.91
N GLU A 32 -12.99 1.89 6.52
CA GLU A 32 -12.83 0.88 5.48
C GLU A 32 -11.46 0.24 5.57
N MET A 33 -11.34 -0.95 5.01
CA MET A 33 -10.09 -1.68 4.89
C MET A 33 -9.97 -2.24 3.48
N ILE A 34 -8.80 -2.14 2.89
CA ILE A 34 -8.51 -2.75 1.60
C ILE A 34 -7.24 -3.58 1.71
N VAL A 35 -7.25 -4.74 1.07
CA VAL A 35 -6.09 -5.61 0.95
C VAL A 35 -5.77 -5.78 -0.52
N ILE A 36 -4.54 -5.47 -0.89
CA ILE A 36 -4.02 -5.68 -2.24
C ILE A 36 -2.86 -6.66 -2.13
N SER A 37 -3.01 -7.80 -2.79
CA SER A 37 -1.95 -8.82 -2.86
C SER A 37 -1.04 -8.55 -4.04
N TYR A 38 0.15 -9.10 -4.04
CA TYR A 38 1.04 -9.06 -5.19
C TYR A 38 1.59 -10.46 -5.47
N SER A 39 1.83 -10.72 -6.75
CA SER A 39 2.36 -12.02 -7.20
C SER A 39 3.07 -11.85 -8.53
N THR A 40 4.08 -12.68 -8.77
CA THR A 40 4.69 -12.79 -10.10
C THR A 40 3.79 -13.54 -11.07
N ASN A 41 2.81 -14.26 -10.55
CA ASN A 41 1.86 -15.09 -11.31
C ASN A 41 0.46 -14.55 -11.11
N VAL A 42 -0.06 -13.86 -12.10
CA VAL A 42 -1.40 -13.25 -12.02
C VAL A 42 -2.36 -14.03 -12.89
N PRO A 43 -3.54 -14.42 -12.38
CA PRO A 43 -4.54 -15.13 -13.18
C PRO A 43 -4.94 -14.33 -14.42
N SER A 44 -5.12 -14.99 -15.55
CA SER A 44 -5.61 -14.39 -16.78
C SER A 44 -7.14 -14.47 -16.86
N GLY A 45 -7.73 -13.65 -17.71
CA GLY A 45 -9.18 -13.67 -17.96
C GLY A 45 -10.02 -12.86 -16.99
N TYR A 46 -9.40 -12.13 -16.08
CA TYR A 46 -10.08 -11.24 -15.14
C TYR A 46 -9.88 -9.78 -15.51
N ASP A 47 -10.77 -8.92 -15.00
CA ASP A 47 -10.68 -7.49 -15.24
C ASP A 47 -9.40 -6.91 -14.62
N ARG A 48 -8.86 -5.91 -15.31
CA ARG A 48 -7.77 -5.08 -14.81
C ARG A 48 -8.26 -3.68 -14.55
N VAL A 49 -7.88 -3.14 -13.40
CA VAL A 49 -8.12 -1.75 -13.03
C VAL A 49 -6.79 -1.13 -12.65
N TYR A 50 -6.70 0.20 -12.69
CA TYR A 50 -5.47 0.92 -12.32
C TYR A 50 -5.59 1.64 -10.99
N SER A 51 -6.77 1.62 -10.42
CA SER A 51 -7.06 2.11 -9.07
C SER A 51 -8.33 1.47 -8.56
N ILE A 52 -8.52 1.56 -7.24
CA ILE A 52 -9.71 1.03 -6.58
C ILE A 52 -10.33 2.18 -5.82
N ARG A 53 -11.57 2.53 -6.18
CA ARG A 53 -12.33 3.56 -5.50
C ARG A 53 -13.31 2.92 -4.53
N ILE A 54 -13.19 3.26 -3.25
CA ILE A 54 -14.15 2.87 -2.21
C ILE A 54 -14.59 4.14 -1.51
N ASN A 55 -15.86 4.50 -1.66
CA ASN A 55 -16.41 5.73 -1.12
C ASN A 55 -15.58 6.95 -1.54
N GLU A 56 -15.00 7.67 -0.59
CA GLU A 56 -14.26 8.90 -0.84
C GLU A 56 -12.77 8.70 -1.11
N LEU A 57 -12.25 7.48 -0.93
CA LEU A 57 -10.84 7.18 -1.08
C LEU A 57 -10.57 6.34 -2.33
N GLU A 58 -9.51 6.70 -3.02
CA GLU A 58 -8.99 5.95 -4.15
C GLU A 58 -7.61 5.41 -3.81
N TYR A 59 -7.40 4.13 -4.08
CA TYR A 59 -6.15 3.43 -3.79
C TYR A 59 -5.51 2.95 -5.08
N ALA A 60 -4.21 3.10 -5.17
CA ALA A 60 -3.43 2.58 -6.28
C ALA A 60 -2.05 2.14 -5.81
N ILE A 61 -1.43 1.30 -6.60
CA ILE A 61 -0.02 0.96 -6.48
C ILE A 61 0.69 1.55 -7.69
N ARG A 62 1.74 2.32 -7.47
CA ARG A 62 2.50 2.97 -8.53
C ARG A 62 3.91 2.42 -8.61
N ASP A 63 4.49 2.47 -9.79
CA ASP A 63 5.92 2.20 -9.96
C ASP A 63 6.77 3.39 -9.53
N GLY A 64 8.09 3.28 -9.66
CA GLY A 64 9.01 4.36 -9.27
C GLY A 64 8.90 5.62 -10.13
N ASN A 65 8.20 5.56 -11.25
CA ASN A 65 7.95 6.70 -12.15
C ASN A 65 6.52 7.26 -11.99
N PHE A 66 5.84 6.90 -10.92
CA PHE A 66 4.47 7.34 -10.60
C PHE A 66 3.38 6.80 -11.54
N ASN A 67 3.68 5.81 -12.36
CA ASN A 67 2.68 5.14 -13.18
C ASN A 67 1.92 4.13 -12.35
N SER A 68 0.60 4.12 -12.46
CA SER A 68 -0.23 3.12 -11.77
C SER A 68 0.00 1.74 -12.37
N LEU A 69 0.22 0.75 -11.50
CA LEU A 69 0.35 -0.63 -11.91
C LEU A 69 -1.03 -1.24 -12.11
N PRO A 70 -1.17 -2.14 -13.11
CA PRO A 70 -2.43 -2.86 -13.28
C PRO A 70 -2.74 -3.73 -12.06
N ILE A 71 -3.98 -3.67 -11.62
CA ILE A 71 -4.51 -4.50 -10.53
C ILE A 71 -5.51 -5.46 -11.15
N THR A 72 -5.26 -6.75 -11.04
CA THR A 72 -6.21 -7.77 -11.49
C THR A 72 -7.24 -8.00 -10.40
N ARG A 73 -8.51 -7.91 -10.78
CA ARG A 73 -9.64 -8.09 -9.88
C ARG A 73 -10.23 -9.47 -10.09
N VAL A 74 -10.01 -10.35 -9.12
CA VAL A 74 -10.41 -11.75 -9.18
C VAL A 74 -11.64 -11.95 -8.31
N TYR A 75 -12.72 -12.40 -8.91
CA TYR A 75 -13.93 -12.77 -8.18
C TYR A 75 -13.89 -14.24 -7.81
N ASP A 76 -14.05 -14.50 -6.52
CA ASP A 76 -14.15 -15.84 -5.99
C ASP A 76 -15.62 -16.18 -5.78
N SER A 77 -16.07 -17.35 -6.27
CA SER A 77 -17.46 -17.79 -6.14
C SER A 77 -17.91 -18.04 -4.69
N SER A 78 -16.96 -18.24 -3.78
CA SER A 78 -17.24 -18.43 -2.36
C SER A 78 -17.30 -17.12 -1.58
N ASN A 79 -16.95 -16.01 -2.20
CA ASN A 79 -16.82 -14.70 -1.56
C ASN A 79 -17.38 -13.64 -2.48
N ASN A 80 -18.30 -12.81 -1.98
CA ASN A 80 -18.86 -11.73 -2.77
C ASN A 80 -17.87 -10.55 -2.99
N GLU A 81 -16.71 -10.60 -2.36
CA GLU A 81 -15.71 -9.55 -2.46
C GLU A 81 -14.60 -9.97 -3.45
N PRO A 82 -14.19 -9.06 -4.33
CA PRO A 82 -13.09 -9.34 -5.23
C PRO A 82 -11.76 -9.37 -4.45
N ARG A 83 -10.82 -10.19 -4.93
CA ARG A 83 -9.42 -10.08 -4.54
C ARG A 83 -8.70 -9.21 -5.54
N TYR A 84 -7.77 -8.40 -5.06
CA TYR A 84 -6.97 -7.49 -5.87
C TYR A 84 -5.54 -7.98 -5.90
N ILE A 85 -4.99 -8.17 -7.10
CA ILE A 85 -3.65 -8.72 -7.26
C ILE A 85 -2.85 -7.83 -8.20
N VAL A 86 -1.73 -7.30 -7.72
CA VAL A 86 -0.75 -6.56 -8.53
C VAL A 86 0.28 -7.55 -9.07
N HIS A 87 0.62 -7.41 -10.34
CA HIS A 87 1.69 -8.18 -10.96
C HIS A 87 3.04 -7.63 -10.50
N ALA A 88 3.72 -8.38 -9.63
CA ALA A 88 5.03 -8.03 -9.13
C ALA A 88 6.13 -8.47 -10.09
N ARG A 89 7.12 -7.60 -10.25
CA ARG A 89 8.37 -7.93 -10.94
C ARG A 89 9.50 -7.77 -9.95
N VAL A 90 10.26 -8.83 -9.73
CA VAL A 90 11.40 -8.81 -8.82
C VAL A 90 12.37 -7.69 -9.24
N GLY A 91 12.78 -6.88 -8.29
CA GLY A 91 13.65 -5.73 -8.51
C GLY A 91 12.94 -4.42 -8.82
N MET A 92 11.63 -4.44 -9.08
CA MET A 92 10.87 -3.23 -9.35
C MET A 92 10.48 -2.53 -8.05
N ASN A 93 10.73 -1.22 -7.99
CA ASN A 93 10.25 -0.39 -6.89
C ASN A 93 8.77 -0.08 -7.08
N TYR A 94 8.07 0.12 -5.96
CA TYR A 94 6.67 0.52 -6.01
C TYR A 94 6.33 1.48 -4.87
N GLN A 95 5.17 2.10 -4.97
CA GLN A 95 4.66 3.07 -3.99
C GLN A 95 3.20 2.78 -3.73
N LEU A 96 2.76 3.05 -2.51
CA LEU A 96 1.35 3.06 -2.16
C LEU A 96 0.81 4.46 -2.42
N TYR A 97 -0.35 4.55 -3.03
CA TYR A 97 -0.97 5.82 -3.35
C TYR A 97 -2.41 5.84 -2.85
N VAL A 98 -2.79 6.93 -2.18
CA VAL A 98 -4.16 7.15 -1.72
C VAL A 98 -4.57 8.57 -2.08
N ARG A 99 -5.74 8.73 -2.67
CA ARG A 99 -6.33 10.03 -2.94
C ARG A 99 -7.63 10.19 -2.17
N ASN A 100 -7.77 11.32 -1.49
CA ASN A 100 -8.95 11.67 -0.74
C ASN A 100 -9.81 12.65 -1.55
N TYR A 101 -10.96 12.18 -2.03
CA TYR A 101 -11.89 12.99 -2.82
C TYR A 101 -12.91 13.73 -1.97
N SER A 102 -12.87 13.59 -0.64
CA SER A 102 -13.81 14.32 0.21
C SER A 102 -13.52 15.83 0.18
N ARG A 103 -14.52 16.61 0.47
CA ARG A 103 -14.39 18.07 0.52
C ARG A 103 -13.98 18.58 1.90
N ASN A 104 -14.25 17.81 2.94
CA ASN A 104 -14.13 18.29 4.31
C ASN A 104 -13.68 17.24 5.32
N THR A 105 -13.33 16.04 4.88
CA THR A 105 -12.92 14.96 5.77
C THR A 105 -11.46 14.60 5.54
N ASN A 106 -10.66 14.68 6.60
CA ASN A 106 -9.30 14.14 6.61
C ASN A 106 -9.35 12.70 7.05
N TYR A 107 -8.49 11.87 6.50
CA TYR A 107 -8.39 10.44 6.85
C TYR A 107 -7.01 10.11 7.36
N GLU A 108 -6.95 9.24 8.36
CA GLU A 108 -5.70 8.64 8.80
C GLU A 108 -5.55 7.27 8.13
N ILE A 109 -4.43 7.09 7.46
CA ILE A 109 -4.13 5.88 6.71
C ILE A 109 -3.08 5.08 7.48
N VAL A 110 -3.49 3.94 8.01
CA VAL A 110 -2.58 2.95 8.56
C VAL A 110 -2.30 1.94 7.45
N ALA A 111 -1.08 1.94 6.96
CA ALA A 111 -0.69 1.07 5.86
C ALA A 111 0.30 0.02 6.34
N THR A 112 0.13 -1.20 5.83
CA THR A 112 1.06 -2.29 6.10
C THR A 112 1.54 -2.89 4.79
N VAL A 113 2.77 -3.38 4.80
CA VAL A 113 3.34 -4.17 3.71
C VAL A 113 3.88 -5.45 4.33
N ASP A 114 3.43 -6.59 3.81
CA ASP A 114 3.77 -7.92 4.35
C ASP A 114 3.48 -8.03 5.85
N GLY A 115 2.41 -7.38 6.30
CA GLY A 115 1.98 -7.38 7.70
C GLY A 115 2.71 -6.39 8.60
N LEU A 116 3.69 -5.66 8.09
CA LEU A 116 4.45 -4.68 8.86
C LEU A 116 3.98 -3.26 8.57
N ASP A 117 3.80 -2.49 9.62
CA ASP A 117 3.43 -1.09 9.53
C ASP A 117 4.53 -0.28 8.85
N VAL A 118 4.15 0.49 7.83
CA VAL A 118 5.13 1.24 7.03
C VAL A 118 5.74 2.40 7.79
N LEU A 119 5.08 2.88 8.84
CA LEU A 119 5.53 4.03 9.61
C LEU A 119 6.50 3.65 10.73
N ASN A 120 6.29 2.51 11.39
CA ASN A 120 7.12 2.08 12.52
C ASN A 120 7.83 0.74 12.33
N GLY A 121 7.52 -0.01 11.28
CA GLY A 121 8.15 -1.30 11.00
C GLY A 121 7.73 -2.45 11.90
N LYS A 122 6.77 -2.23 12.77
CA LYS A 122 6.25 -3.24 13.69
C LYS A 122 5.05 -3.94 13.10
N GLN A 123 4.55 -4.97 13.79
CA GLN A 123 3.35 -5.65 13.37
C GLN A 123 2.20 -4.65 13.18
N GLY A 124 1.44 -4.81 12.10
CA GLY A 124 0.31 -3.95 11.79
C GLY A 124 -0.76 -4.00 12.88
N SER A 125 -1.29 -2.84 13.23
CA SER A 125 -2.38 -2.70 14.20
C SER A 125 -3.15 -1.42 13.91
N LEU A 126 -4.47 -1.48 14.04
CA LEU A 126 -5.32 -0.30 13.91
C LEU A 126 -5.08 0.73 15.01
N ASN A 127 -4.41 0.33 16.10
CA ASN A 127 -4.02 1.26 17.18
C ASN A 127 -2.75 2.05 16.85
N ASN A 128 -2.04 1.69 15.80
CA ASN A 128 -0.87 2.45 15.36
C ASN A 128 -1.31 3.79 14.77
N ASN A 129 -0.45 4.79 14.89
CA ASN A 129 -0.62 6.04 14.16
C ASN A 129 -0.37 5.80 12.68
N GLY A 130 -1.03 6.57 11.83
CA GLY A 130 -0.89 6.49 10.39
C GLY A 130 -0.51 7.82 9.76
N TYR A 131 -0.51 7.81 8.44
CA TYR A 131 -0.36 9.04 7.66
C TYR A 131 -1.69 9.74 7.51
N ILE A 132 -1.67 11.06 7.55
CA ILE A 132 -2.87 11.86 7.32
C ILE A 132 -2.94 12.25 5.84
N VAL A 133 -4.11 12.01 5.24
CA VAL A 133 -4.42 12.55 3.90
C VAL A 133 -5.57 13.53 4.06
N ASN A 134 -5.27 14.80 3.83
CA ASN A 134 -6.26 15.87 3.99
C ASN A 134 -7.30 15.81 2.87
N ALA A 135 -8.46 16.44 3.15
CA ALA A 135 -9.53 16.55 2.17
C ALA A 135 -9.00 17.16 0.85
N GLY A 136 -9.29 16.51 -0.27
CA GLY A 136 -8.86 16.96 -1.58
C GLY A 136 -7.42 16.62 -1.95
N ASP A 137 -6.63 16.08 -1.03
CA ASP A 137 -5.22 15.78 -1.25
C ASP A 137 -4.98 14.30 -1.57
N SER A 138 -3.75 14.02 -1.95
CA SER A 138 -3.25 12.67 -2.16
C SER A 138 -2.01 12.43 -1.31
N LEU A 139 -1.72 11.15 -1.10
CA LEU A 139 -0.60 10.66 -0.32
C LEU A 139 0.14 9.60 -1.10
N ALA A 140 1.45 9.73 -1.21
CA ALA A 140 2.31 8.67 -1.74
C ALA A 140 3.22 8.16 -0.61
N ILE A 141 3.14 6.87 -0.33
CA ILE A 141 4.01 6.20 0.64
C ILE A 141 5.01 5.38 -0.17
N LYS A 142 6.28 5.78 -0.12
CA LYS A 142 7.32 5.25 -1.02
C LYS A 142 8.15 4.15 -0.40
N GLY A 143 8.03 3.94 0.91
CA GLY A 143 8.82 2.96 1.60
C GLY A 143 8.51 2.90 3.09
N PHE A 144 9.24 2.04 3.77
CA PHE A 144 9.22 2.00 5.24
C PHE A 144 9.91 3.24 5.80
N ARG A 145 9.28 3.89 6.76
CA ARG A 145 9.86 5.08 7.40
C ARG A 145 11.08 4.70 8.23
N LYS A 146 12.23 5.32 7.95
CA LYS A 146 13.46 5.16 8.73
C LYS A 146 13.58 6.25 9.79
N ASP A 147 13.34 7.50 9.39
CA ASP A 147 13.36 8.67 10.26
C ASP A 147 12.43 9.75 9.68
N LYS A 148 12.53 11.00 10.17
CA LYS A 148 11.64 12.08 9.71
C LYS A 148 11.82 12.45 8.25
N HIS A 149 12.97 12.15 7.64
CA HIS A 149 13.35 12.64 6.33
C HIS A 149 13.59 11.54 5.29
N THR A 150 13.70 10.27 5.71
CA THR A 150 14.06 9.18 4.81
C THR A 150 13.12 7.99 4.96
N GLU A 151 12.93 7.30 3.85
CA GLU A 151 12.23 6.01 3.77
C GLU A 151 13.14 4.98 3.10
N ALA A 152 12.96 3.71 3.46
CA ALA A 152 13.53 2.61 2.72
C ALA A 152 12.53 2.19 1.66
N ALA A 153 12.84 2.45 0.39
CA ALA A 153 11.93 2.26 -0.74
C ALA A 153 11.40 0.82 -0.82
N PHE A 154 10.11 0.67 -1.13
CA PHE A 154 9.53 -0.64 -1.39
C PHE A 154 10.06 -1.20 -2.70
N GLN A 155 10.50 -2.44 -2.66
CA GLN A 155 10.97 -3.15 -3.83
C GLN A 155 10.47 -4.59 -3.78
N PHE A 156 9.91 -5.08 -4.88
CA PHE A 156 9.54 -6.49 -5.00
C PHE A 156 10.79 -7.35 -5.00
N ALA A 157 10.79 -8.41 -4.20
CA ALA A 157 11.93 -9.28 -4.05
C ALA A 157 11.48 -10.73 -3.85
N ASN A 158 12.41 -11.66 -3.98
CA ASN A 158 12.17 -13.03 -3.55
C ASN A 158 11.96 -13.07 -2.03
N VAL A 159 11.17 -14.03 -1.56
CA VAL A 159 10.81 -14.13 -0.13
C VAL A 159 12.03 -14.11 0.78
N VAL A 160 13.09 -14.79 0.40
CA VAL A 160 14.32 -14.87 1.21
C VAL A 160 15.01 -13.52 1.40
N ASP A 161 14.77 -12.56 0.52
CA ASP A 161 15.37 -11.22 0.55
C ASP A 161 14.38 -10.17 1.06
N SER A 162 13.15 -10.57 1.42
CA SER A 162 12.13 -9.62 1.84
C SER A 162 12.41 -9.07 3.23
N TYR A 163 11.96 -7.83 3.47
CA TYR A 163 12.08 -7.17 4.76
C TYR A 163 11.37 -7.94 5.87
N ALA A 164 10.18 -8.46 5.59
CA ALA A 164 9.38 -9.17 6.59
C ALA A 164 9.95 -10.54 6.94
N ALA A 165 10.74 -11.17 6.05
CA ALA A 165 11.40 -12.46 6.31
C ALA A 165 12.70 -12.30 7.09
N ASN A 166 13.29 -11.13 7.07
CA ASN A 166 14.55 -10.81 7.77
C ASN A 166 14.25 -10.09 9.08
#